data_8df424fa9d4aac02f803b77fab75a860
#
_entry.id   8df424fa9d4aac02f803b77fab75a860
#
_cell.length_a   1.000
_cell.length_b   1.000
_cell.length_c   1.000
_cell.angle_alpha   90.00
_cell.angle_beta   90.00
_cell.angle_gamma   90.00
#
_symmetry.space_group_name_H-M   'P 1'
#
loop_
_entity.id
_entity.type
_entity.pdbx_description
1 polymer ?
#
loop_
_entity_poly.entity_id
_entity_poly.type
_entity_poly.pdbx_seq_one_letter_code
_entity_poly.pdbx_strand_id
1 'polypeptide(L)'
;MNLPNELISLIVEQRLINKFKPQLNRSGRIPKNIYWIKLKSNKSNLEISKIELSKNTIFQIGPFLSYTKAKNFKNFLDNRFETVRCKNNNSRKTKCDISILLNTQCACIDSFNLEKYNYNLRKKLDLFFSDTSKEVKRLNDKLNTYSKEQNFEEAQKIKNYLSLLQNFLEFNSFKEKINVLDKQTLKILENFKIEITDNRVNLKIDLSDEDIEFLKIHPENYTIINFYSELLLILRFIRNKEANTIRR
;
A
#
# COMPACT_ATOMS: atom_id res chain seq x y z
N MET A 1 -32.50 3.98 -11.37
CA MET A 1 -31.98 4.11 -9.98
C MET A 1 -31.32 5.47 -9.83
N ASN A 2 -31.78 6.32 -8.93
CA ASN A 2 -31.13 7.60 -8.61
C ASN A 2 -30.30 7.42 -7.33
N LEU A 3 -28.99 7.47 -7.47
CA LEU A 3 -28.07 7.38 -6.35
C LEU A 3 -27.82 8.77 -5.75
N PRO A 4 -27.72 8.90 -4.42
CA PRO A 4 -27.76 10.19 -3.72
C PRO A 4 -26.53 11.07 -3.96
N ASN A 5 -25.39 10.50 -4.33
CA ASN A 5 -24.16 11.23 -4.63
C ASN A 5 -23.18 10.43 -5.48
N GLU A 6 -22.19 11.14 -6.05
CA GLU A 6 -21.16 10.58 -6.93
C GLU A 6 -20.30 9.49 -6.26
N LEU A 7 -19.96 9.63 -4.98
CA LEU A 7 -19.13 8.64 -4.28
C LEU A 7 -19.88 7.31 -4.13
N ILE A 8 -21.15 7.36 -3.77
CA ILE A 8 -21.99 6.17 -3.71
C ILE A 8 -22.12 5.52 -5.09
N SER A 9 -22.28 6.32 -6.14
CA SER A 9 -22.35 5.81 -7.52
C SER A 9 -21.09 5.05 -7.90
N LEU A 10 -19.90 5.56 -7.54
CA LEU A 10 -18.62 4.92 -7.80
C LEU A 10 -18.46 3.60 -7.02
N ILE A 11 -18.90 3.56 -5.76
CA ILE A 11 -18.84 2.32 -4.96
C ILE A 11 -19.79 1.27 -5.52
N VAL A 12 -21.03 1.67 -5.86
CA VAL A 12 -22.02 0.79 -6.47
C VAL A 12 -21.52 0.27 -7.82
N GLU A 13 -21.01 1.13 -8.68
CA GLU A 13 -20.40 0.74 -9.96
C GLU A 13 -19.29 -0.31 -9.74
N GLN A 14 -18.35 -0.07 -8.80
CA GLN A 14 -17.29 -1.02 -8.49
C GLN A 14 -17.85 -2.37 -8.05
N ARG A 15 -18.88 -2.39 -7.21
CA ARG A 15 -19.56 -3.61 -6.75
C ARG A 15 -20.23 -4.36 -7.91
N LEU A 16 -20.94 -3.64 -8.80
CA LEU A 16 -21.56 -4.22 -9.99
C LEU A 16 -20.55 -4.80 -10.96
N ILE A 17 -19.44 -4.07 -11.23
CA ILE A 17 -18.34 -4.57 -12.06
C ILE A 17 -17.76 -5.88 -11.49
N ASN A 18 -17.63 -5.98 -10.17
CA ASN A 18 -17.12 -7.20 -9.54
C ASN A 18 -18.12 -8.35 -9.55
N LYS A 19 -19.43 -8.06 -9.47
CA LYS A 19 -20.50 -9.06 -9.56
C LYS A 19 -20.62 -9.62 -10.98
N PHE A 20 -20.74 -8.75 -11.97
CA PHE A 20 -21.01 -9.15 -13.38
C PHE A 20 -19.76 -9.39 -14.21
N LYS A 21 -18.60 -8.89 -13.80
CA LYS A 21 -17.30 -9.07 -14.47
C LYS A 21 -17.34 -8.78 -15.98
N PRO A 22 -17.91 -7.63 -16.42
CA PRO A 22 -18.05 -7.33 -17.84
C PRO A 22 -16.68 -7.37 -18.52
N GLN A 23 -16.63 -7.92 -19.75
CA GLN A 23 -15.36 -8.21 -20.45
C GLN A 23 -14.51 -6.96 -20.70
N LEU A 24 -15.15 -5.85 -21.05
CA LEU A 24 -14.47 -4.60 -21.41
C LEU A 24 -14.08 -3.74 -20.21
N ASN A 25 -14.76 -3.87 -19.07
CA ASN A 25 -14.47 -3.05 -17.89
C ASN A 25 -13.48 -3.74 -16.94
N ARG A 26 -12.18 -3.57 -17.19
CA ARG A 26 -11.11 -4.16 -16.38
C ARG A 26 -10.64 -3.25 -15.24
N SER A 27 -10.72 -1.93 -15.41
CA SER A 27 -10.16 -0.94 -14.47
C SER A 27 -10.89 -0.88 -13.13
N GLY A 28 -12.19 -1.15 -13.09
CA GLY A 28 -13.00 -1.13 -11.87
C GLY A 28 -13.00 -2.45 -11.07
N ARG A 29 -12.26 -3.47 -11.54
CA ARG A 29 -12.25 -4.77 -10.86
C ARG A 29 -11.47 -4.74 -9.56
N ILE A 30 -12.04 -5.33 -8.51
CA ILE A 30 -11.33 -5.56 -7.26
C ILE A 30 -10.18 -6.56 -7.50
N PRO A 31 -8.97 -6.30 -6.98
CA PRO A 31 -7.85 -7.22 -7.13
C PRO A 31 -8.15 -8.57 -6.47
N LYS A 32 -7.63 -9.65 -7.05
CA LYS A 32 -7.82 -11.00 -6.50
C LYS A 32 -7.04 -11.23 -5.20
N ASN A 33 -5.99 -10.46 -4.94
CA ASN A 33 -5.12 -10.61 -3.78
C ASN A 33 -4.68 -9.25 -3.28
N ILE A 34 -4.37 -9.19 -1.98
CA ILE A 34 -3.61 -8.14 -1.34
C ILE A 34 -2.24 -8.65 -0.96
N TYR A 35 -1.30 -7.73 -0.80
CA TYR A 35 0.10 -8.05 -0.60
C TYR A 35 0.67 -7.27 0.57
N TRP A 36 1.58 -7.89 1.30
CA TRP A 36 2.37 -7.29 2.37
C TRP A 36 3.86 -7.47 2.08
N ILE A 37 4.66 -6.51 2.45
CA ILE A 37 6.11 -6.64 2.49
C ILE A 37 6.48 -7.00 3.91
N LYS A 38 7.28 -8.05 4.10
CA LYS A 38 7.62 -8.62 5.40
C LYS A 38 9.11 -8.84 5.55
N LEU A 39 9.57 -8.69 6.79
CA LEU A 39 10.84 -9.22 7.27
C LEU A 39 10.54 -10.38 8.22
N LYS A 40 11.13 -11.54 7.98
CA LYS A 40 11.03 -12.71 8.86
C LYS A 40 12.30 -12.91 9.65
N SER A 41 12.20 -13.42 10.88
CA SER A 41 13.36 -13.68 11.74
C SER A 41 14.36 -14.66 11.14
N ASN A 42 13.89 -15.60 10.31
CA ASN A 42 14.70 -16.63 9.65
C ASN A 42 15.16 -16.26 8.23
N LYS A 43 14.96 -15.00 7.80
CA LYS A 43 15.37 -14.52 6.48
C LYS A 43 16.08 -13.17 6.57
N SER A 44 17.04 -12.95 5.69
CA SER A 44 17.82 -11.71 5.63
C SER A 44 17.28 -10.68 4.64
N ASN A 45 16.21 -11.00 3.93
CA ASN A 45 15.64 -10.15 2.89
C ASN A 45 14.16 -9.87 3.13
N LEU A 46 13.70 -8.72 2.64
CA LEU A 46 12.28 -8.43 2.57
C LEU A 46 11.60 -9.35 1.55
N GLU A 47 10.42 -9.86 1.87
CA GLU A 47 9.62 -10.69 0.97
C GLU A 47 8.22 -10.12 0.78
N ILE A 48 7.59 -10.44 -0.36
CA ILE A 48 6.19 -10.10 -0.62
C ILE A 48 5.34 -11.33 -0.33
N SER A 49 4.32 -11.16 0.51
CA SER A 49 3.41 -12.21 0.95
C SER A 49 1.96 -11.82 0.67
N LYS A 50 1.11 -12.81 0.35
CA LYS A 50 -0.35 -12.64 0.27
C LYS A 50 -1.03 -12.85 1.63
N ILE A 51 -0.33 -13.38 2.60
CA ILE A 51 -0.82 -13.68 3.94
C ILE A 51 -0.46 -12.50 4.84
N GLU A 52 -1.41 -11.94 5.56
CA GLU A 52 -1.16 -10.83 6.48
C GLU A 52 -0.33 -11.25 7.68
N LEU A 53 -0.78 -12.24 8.41
CA LEU A 53 -0.06 -12.73 9.57
C LEU A 53 0.65 -14.04 9.21
N SER A 54 1.94 -14.14 9.50
CA SER A 54 2.70 -15.38 9.36
C SER A 54 3.65 -15.56 10.53
N LYS A 55 3.91 -16.83 10.87
CA LYS A 55 4.89 -17.17 11.89
C LYS A 55 6.25 -16.52 11.56
N ASN A 56 6.98 -16.09 12.58
CA ASN A 56 8.30 -15.49 12.47
C ASN A 56 8.35 -14.12 11.77
N THR A 57 7.22 -13.44 11.56
CA THR A 57 7.21 -12.06 11.04
C THR A 57 7.62 -11.09 12.15
N ILE A 58 8.72 -10.36 11.93
CA ILE A 58 9.26 -9.36 12.87
C ILE A 58 8.98 -7.91 12.41
N PHE A 59 8.67 -7.71 11.13
CA PHE A 59 8.23 -6.44 10.59
C PHE A 59 7.28 -6.69 9.41
N GLN A 60 6.27 -5.84 9.26
CA GLN A 60 5.28 -5.94 8.19
C GLN A 60 4.77 -4.58 7.78
N ILE A 61 4.55 -4.40 6.49
CA ILE A 61 3.98 -3.20 5.91
C ILE A 61 3.03 -3.55 4.76
N GLY A 62 1.92 -2.86 4.68
CA GLY A 62 0.81 -3.05 3.73
C GLY A 62 -0.51 -2.60 4.35
N PRO A 63 -1.64 -2.87 3.69
CA PRO A 63 -1.80 -3.70 2.49
C PRO A 63 -1.47 -2.98 1.17
N PHE A 64 -1.00 -3.72 0.19
CA PHE A 64 -0.88 -3.27 -1.19
C PHE A 64 -1.89 -4.00 -2.08
N LEU A 65 -2.72 -3.28 -2.81
CA LEU A 65 -3.73 -3.86 -3.71
C LEU A 65 -3.16 -4.29 -5.08
N SER A 66 -1.85 -4.16 -5.29
CA SER A 66 -1.18 -4.56 -6.51
C SER A 66 0.19 -5.14 -6.20
N TYR A 67 0.47 -6.31 -6.79
CA TYR A 67 1.81 -6.91 -6.70
C TYR A 67 2.91 -6.00 -7.24
N THR A 68 2.65 -5.32 -8.35
CA THR A 68 3.62 -4.39 -8.95
C THR A 68 3.93 -3.24 -8.00
N LYS A 69 2.91 -2.65 -7.33
CA LYS A 69 3.12 -1.60 -6.33
C LYS A 69 3.92 -2.12 -5.13
N ALA A 70 3.57 -3.30 -4.60
CA ALA A 70 4.32 -3.93 -3.52
C ALA A 70 5.78 -4.20 -3.92
N LYS A 71 6.02 -4.71 -5.15
CA LYS A 71 7.36 -4.97 -5.68
C LYS A 71 8.19 -3.69 -5.81
N ASN A 72 7.60 -2.64 -6.38
CA ASN A 72 8.29 -1.36 -6.53
C ASN A 72 8.62 -0.72 -5.18
N PHE A 73 7.69 -0.81 -4.21
CA PHE A 73 7.93 -0.32 -2.86
C PHE A 73 8.99 -1.15 -2.13
N LYS A 74 8.95 -2.47 -2.27
CA LYS A 74 10.02 -3.35 -1.76
C LYS A 74 11.38 -2.98 -2.35
N ASN A 75 11.46 -2.79 -3.66
CA ASN A 75 12.71 -2.40 -4.32
C ASN A 75 13.22 -1.05 -3.81
N PHE A 76 12.32 -0.10 -3.56
CA PHE A 76 12.66 1.17 -2.91
C PHE A 76 13.28 0.95 -1.53
N LEU A 77 12.64 0.12 -0.67
CA LEU A 77 13.17 -0.21 0.66
C LEU A 77 14.50 -0.96 0.58
N ASP A 78 14.63 -1.92 -0.34
CA ASP A 78 15.88 -2.67 -0.56
C ASP A 78 17.03 -1.74 -0.94
N ASN A 79 16.77 -0.78 -1.82
CA ASN A 79 17.77 0.22 -2.20
C ASN A 79 18.09 1.21 -1.08
N ARG A 80 17.05 1.61 -0.32
CA ARG A 80 17.22 2.60 0.76
C ARG A 80 17.97 2.07 1.95
N PHE A 81 17.77 0.78 2.27
CA PHE A 81 18.37 0.13 3.44
C PHE A 81 19.48 -0.86 3.08
N GLU A 82 19.85 -0.93 1.79
CA GLU A 82 20.91 -1.83 1.29
C GLU A 82 20.69 -3.27 1.79
N THR A 83 19.45 -3.77 1.64
CA THR A 83 19.10 -5.09 2.15
C THR A 83 19.85 -6.19 1.41
N VAL A 84 20.12 -7.29 2.11
CA VAL A 84 20.78 -8.45 1.52
C VAL A 84 19.98 -9.00 0.33
N ARG A 85 20.62 -9.10 -0.83
CA ARG A 85 20.00 -9.57 -2.08
C ARG A 85 20.42 -10.97 -2.49
N CYS A 86 21.39 -11.54 -1.80
CA CYS A 86 21.86 -12.87 -2.08
C CYS A 86 20.80 -13.93 -1.73
N LYS A 87 20.45 -14.77 -2.71
CA LYS A 87 19.51 -15.88 -2.54
C LYS A 87 20.20 -17.22 -2.29
N ASN A 88 21.54 -17.26 -2.33
CA ASN A 88 22.28 -18.50 -2.11
C ASN A 88 22.28 -18.88 -0.63
N ASN A 89 21.67 -20.01 -0.31
CA ASN A 89 21.66 -20.58 1.05
C ASN A 89 22.94 -21.38 1.37
N ASN A 90 23.87 -21.49 0.42
CA ASN A 90 25.12 -22.23 0.65
C ASN A 90 26.11 -21.33 1.37
N SER A 91 26.55 -21.73 2.56
CA SER A 91 27.56 -21.00 3.30
C SER A 91 28.87 -20.96 2.50
N ARG A 92 29.48 -19.78 2.48
CA ARG A 92 30.76 -19.52 1.80
C ARG A 92 31.73 -18.88 2.79
N LYS A 93 32.95 -19.33 2.78
CA LYS A 93 34.03 -18.72 3.61
C LYS A 93 34.46 -17.34 3.14
N THR A 94 34.19 -17.01 1.86
CA THR A 94 34.62 -15.76 1.23
C THR A 94 33.40 -14.92 0.78
N LYS A 95 33.62 -13.64 0.56
CA LYS A 95 32.60 -12.74 0.02
C LYS A 95 32.06 -13.27 -1.31
N CYS A 96 30.74 -13.20 -1.49
CA CYS A 96 30.11 -13.57 -2.75
C CYS A 96 30.16 -12.39 -3.75
N ASP A 97 30.11 -12.68 -5.05
CA ASP A 97 30.18 -11.67 -6.11
C ASP A 97 29.10 -10.58 -5.96
N ILE A 98 27.90 -10.98 -5.52
CA ILE A 98 26.79 -10.04 -5.26
C ILE A 98 27.15 -9.08 -4.14
N SER A 99 27.81 -9.53 -3.06
CA SER A 99 28.22 -8.66 -1.96
C SER A 99 29.34 -7.71 -2.36
N ILE A 100 30.22 -8.15 -3.25
CA ILE A 100 31.31 -7.32 -3.80
C ILE A 100 30.72 -6.24 -4.72
N LEU A 101 29.88 -6.66 -5.70
CA LEU A 101 29.29 -5.74 -6.69
C LEU A 101 28.37 -4.69 -6.06
N LEU A 102 27.62 -5.06 -5.02
CA LEU A 102 26.66 -4.18 -4.38
C LEU A 102 27.17 -3.51 -3.09
N ASN A 103 28.42 -3.81 -2.69
CA ASN A 103 29.02 -3.39 -1.42
C ASN A 103 28.08 -3.61 -0.21
N THR A 104 27.39 -4.77 -0.17
CA THR A 104 26.41 -5.10 0.84
C THR A 104 26.82 -6.36 1.62
N GLN A 105 26.30 -6.50 2.83
CA GLN A 105 26.49 -7.74 3.59
C GLN A 105 25.82 -8.92 2.89
N CYS A 106 26.41 -10.09 2.95
CA CYS A 106 25.87 -11.30 2.34
C CYS A 106 25.53 -12.35 3.39
N ALA A 107 24.30 -12.86 3.36
CA ALA A 107 23.84 -13.93 4.24
C ALA A 107 24.50 -15.29 3.96
N CYS A 108 25.22 -15.45 2.86
CA CYS A 108 25.92 -16.68 2.52
C CYS A 108 27.35 -16.76 3.13
N ILE A 109 27.77 -15.79 3.93
CA ILE A 109 29.07 -15.77 4.60
C ILE A 109 28.93 -16.34 6.02
N ASP A 110 29.81 -17.26 6.41
CA ASP A 110 29.75 -17.93 7.71
C ASP A 110 29.74 -16.99 8.92
N SER A 111 30.37 -15.82 8.81
CA SER A 111 30.39 -14.80 9.86
C SER A 111 29.12 -13.93 9.93
N PHE A 112 28.14 -14.17 9.07
CA PHE A 112 26.92 -13.36 9.03
C PHE A 112 25.99 -13.70 10.20
N ASN A 113 25.79 -12.72 11.08
CA ASN A 113 24.86 -12.86 12.18
C ASN A 113 23.47 -12.37 11.75
N LEU A 114 22.57 -13.30 11.40
CA LEU A 114 21.23 -13.02 10.92
C LEU A 114 20.37 -12.29 11.96
N GLU A 115 20.48 -12.66 13.24
CA GLU A 115 19.68 -12.06 14.30
C GLU A 115 20.05 -10.58 14.50
N LYS A 116 21.35 -10.28 14.63
CA LYS A 116 21.86 -8.92 14.74
C LYS A 116 21.51 -8.08 13.51
N TYR A 117 21.62 -8.66 12.31
CA TYR A 117 21.24 -7.99 11.07
C TYR A 117 19.74 -7.65 11.05
N ASN A 118 18.87 -8.61 11.35
CA ASN A 118 17.43 -8.44 11.37
C ASN A 118 16.99 -7.44 12.44
N TYR A 119 17.59 -7.45 13.61
CA TYR A 119 17.35 -6.46 14.66
C TYR A 119 17.67 -5.04 14.16
N ASN A 120 18.84 -4.85 13.56
CA ASN A 120 19.26 -3.55 13.04
C ASN A 120 18.39 -3.09 11.86
N LEU A 121 18.05 -3.98 10.94
CA LEU A 121 17.17 -3.67 9.81
C LEU A 121 15.77 -3.29 10.30
N ARG A 122 15.20 -4.05 11.23
CA ARG A 122 13.90 -3.72 11.84
C ARG A 122 13.93 -2.34 12.47
N LYS A 123 14.93 -2.04 13.31
CA LYS A 123 15.07 -0.72 13.95
C LYS A 123 15.14 0.42 12.93
N LYS A 124 15.87 0.23 11.82
CA LYS A 124 15.92 1.21 10.73
C LYS A 124 14.56 1.41 10.05
N LEU A 125 13.81 0.32 9.82
CA LEU A 125 12.48 0.36 9.24
C LEU A 125 11.48 1.05 10.19
N ASP A 126 11.49 0.70 11.49
CA ASP A 126 10.61 1.31 12.48
C ASP A 126 10.86 2.84 12.57
N LEU A 127 12.13 3.27 12.61
CA LEU A 127 12.50 4.69 12.59
C LEU A 127 12.09 5.39 11.29
N PHE A 128 12.20 4.72 10.16
CA PHE A 128 11.79 5.26 8.87
C PHE A 128 10.27 5.52 8.82
N PHE A 129 9.46 4.59 9.33
CA PHE A 129 8.01 4.72 9.31
C PHE A 129 7.45 5.57 10.46
N SER A 130 8.22 5.81 11.52
CA SER A 130 7.83 6.74 12.59
C SER A 130 7.96 8.22 12.17
N ASP A 131 8.96 8.56 11.33
CA ASP A 131 9.15 9.91 10.81
C ASP A 131 9.58 9.87 9.34
N THR A 132 8.59 9.82 8.46
CA THR A 132 8.80 9.82 7.00
C THR A 132 9.03 11.19 6.41
N SER A 133 8.86 12.28 7.17
CA SER A 133 9.00 13.67 6.69
C SER A 133 10.42 13.94 6.17
N LYS A 134 11.41 13.46 6.89
CA LYS A 134 12.84 13.57 6.50
C LYS A 134 13.12 12.85 5.19
N GLU A 135 12.52 11.68 4.99
CA GLU A 135 12.72 10.92 3.75
C GLU A 135 12.01 11.57 2.57
N VAL A 136 10.81 12.09 2.76
CA VAL A 136 10.10 12.86 1.72
C VAL A 136 10.93 14.09 1.32
N LYS A 137 11.47 14.84 2.30
CA LYS A 137 12.36 15.97 2.02
C LYS A 137 13.60 15.52 1.23
N ARG A 138 14.29 14.47 1.68
CA ARG A 138 15.48 13.91 0.99
C ARG A 138 15.19 13.51 -0.46
N LEU A 139 14.04 12.89 -0.71
CA LEU A 139 13.62 12.50 -2.06
C LEU A 139 13.32 13.72 -2.92
N ASN A 140 12.67 14.76 -2.38
CA ASN A 140 12.42 16.01 -3.08
C ASN A 140 13.74 16.73 -3.44
N ASP A 141 14.70 16.79 -2.50
CA ASP A 141 16.01 17.38 -2.74
C ASP A 141 16.75 16.65 -3.89
N LYS A 142 16.74 15.31 -3.87
CA LYS A 142 17.30 14.50 -4.96
C LYS A 142 16.59 14.71 -6.29
N LEU A 143 15.25 14.81 -6.28
CA LEU A 143 14.47 15.09 -7.48
C LEU A 143 14.89 16.43 -8.10
N ASN A 144 15.02 17.46 -7.27
CA ASN A 144 15.45 18.79 -7.72
C ASN A 144 16.89 18.78 -8.27
N THR A 145 17.80 18.04 -7.62
CA THR A 145 19.19 17.90 -8.10
C THR A 145 19.24 17.23 -9.47
N TYR A 146 18.63 16.05 -9.62
CA TYR A 146 18.61 15.33 -10.90
C TYR A 146 17.89 16.11 -12.02
N SER A 147 16.85 16.88 -11.67
CA SER A 147 16.18 17.75 -12.64
C SER A 147 17.08 18.88 -13.13
N LYS A 148 17.88 19.49 -12.25
CA LYS A 148 18.87 20.54 -12.63
C LYS A 148 20.01 19.97 -13.46
N GLU A 149 20.45 18.75 -13.15
CA GLU A 149 21.51 18.03 -13.88
C GLU A 149 20.99 17.41 -15.20
N GLN A 150 19.71 17.61 -15.54
CA GLN A 150 19.03 17.02 -16.72
C GLN A 150 19.09 15.48 -16.76
N ASN A 151 19.30 14.85 -15.60
CA ASN A 151 19.26 13.40 -15.45
C ASN A 151 17.80 12.93 -15.27
N PHE A 152 17.02 12.95 -16.38
CA PHE A 152 15.59 12.71 -16.35
C PHE A 152 15.21 11.28 -15.95
N GLU A 153 16.07 10.28 -16.22
CA GLU A 153 15.79 8.89 -15.83
C GLU A 153 15.83 8.74 -14.31
N GLU A 154 16.85 9.25 -13.64
CA GLU A 154 16.95 9.19 -12.19
C GLU A 154 15.88 10.09 -11.53
N ALA A 155 15.62 11.27 -12.08
CA ALA A 155 14.53 12.13 -11.62
C ALA A 155 13.17 11.40 -11.67
N GLN A 156 12.89 10.68 -12.77
CA GLN A 156 11.66 9.91 -12.91
C GLN A 156 11.57 8.74 -11.90
N LYS A 157 12.68 8.05 -11.63
CA LYS A 157 12.73 7.00 -10.59
C LYS A 157 12.40 7.57 -9.21
N ILE A 158 13.03 8.71 -8.86
CA ILE A 158 12.77 9.39 -7.56
C ILE A 158 11.32 9.85 -7.47
N LYS A 159 10.78 10.46 -8.53
CA LYS A 159 9.36 10.87 -8.60
C LYS A 159 8.42 9.68 -8.35
N ASN A 160 8.71 8.54 -8.96
CA ASN A 160 7.92 7.33 -8.76
C ASN A 160 7.99 6.82 -7.31
N TYR A 161 9.18 6.84 -6.68
CA TYR A 161 9.35 6.45 -5.28
C TYR A 161 8.62 7.41 -4.34
N LEU A 162 8.72 8.72 -4.58
CA LEU A 162 8.00 9.73 -3.81
C LEU A 162 6.49 9.53 -3.88
N SER A 163 5.95 9.34 -5.09
CA SER A 163 4.52 9.04 -5.29
C SER A 163 4.07 7.76 -4.58
N LEU A 164 4.86 6.70 -4.64
CA LEU A 164 4.57 5.45 -3.94
C LEU A 164 4.54 5.63 -2.43
N LEU A 165 5.53 6.34 -1.87
CA LEU A 165 5.62 6.61 -0.44
C LEU A 165 4.45 7.47 0.03
N GLN A 166 4.15 8.57 -0.66
CA GLN A 166 3.03 9.46 -0.32
C GLN A 166 1.69 8.73 -0.37
N ASN A 167 1.39 8.02 -1.45
CA ASN A 167 0.15 7.26 -1.57
C ASN A 167 0.01 6.19 -0.46
N PHE A 168 1.12 5.58 -0.07
CA PHE A 168 1.13 4.60 1.02
C PHE A 168 0.84 5.26 2.37
N LEU A 169 1.48 6.38 2.67
CA LEU A 169 1.30 7.12 3.92
C LEU A 169 -0.13 7.67 4.05
N GLU A 170 -0.67 8.27 2.98
CA GLU A 170 -2.05 8.76 2.95
C GLU A 170 -3.05 7.63 3.22
N PHE A 171 -2.86 6.48 2.57
CA PHE A 171 -3.76 5.33 2.78
C PHE A 171 -3.70 4.79 4.20
N ASN A 172 -2.50 4.66 4.78
CA ASN A 172 -2.37 4.19 6.17
C ASN A 172 -2.93 5.20 7.17
N SER A 173 -2.64 6.48 7.00
CA SER A 173 -3.21 7.54 7.84
C SER A 173 -4.74 7.52 7.79
N PHE A 174 -5.34 7.39 6.61
CA PHE A 174 -6.79 7.29 6.46
C PHE A 174 -7.35 6.04 7.15
N LYS A 175 -6.71 4.88 6.96
CA LYS A 175 -7.09 3.64 7.65
C LYS A 175 -7.02 3.78 9.17
N GLU A 176 -5.96 4.39 9.69
CA GLU A 176 -5.82 4.63 11.13
C GLU A 176 -6.92 5.56 11.67
N LYS A 177 -7.22 6.66 10.98
CA LYS A 177 -8.31 7.58 11.36
C LYS A 177 -9.66 6.85 11.44
N ILE A 178 -9.93 5.93 10.52
CA ILE A 178 -11.14 5.10 10.57
C ILE A 178 -11.11 4.17 11.78
N ASN A 179 -9.98 3.51 12.04
CA ASN A 179 -9.85 2.57 13.16
C ASN A 179 -10.01 3.23 14.53
N VAL A 180 -9.54 4.48 14.68
CA VAL A 180 -9.68 5.26 15.92
C VAL A 180 -10.98 6.08 15.97
N LEU A 181 -11.87 5.90 15.00
CA LEU A 181 -13.15 6.62 14.87
C LEU A 181 -12.99 8.14 14.92
N ASP A 182 -12.03 8.67 14.16
CA ASP A 182 -11.76 10.10 14.07
C ASP A 182 -13.01 10.88 13.64
N LYS A 183 -13.45 11.84 14.51
CA LYS A 183 -14.71 12.56 14.34
C LYS A 183 -14.82 13.33 13.02
N GLN A 184 -13.71 13.91 12.52
CA GLN A 184 -13.73 14.65 11.26
C GLN A 184 -13.92 13.69 10.08
N THR A 185 -13.19 12.57 10.09
CA THR A 185 -13.30 11.54 9.06
C THR A 185 -14.69 10.92 9.04
N LEU A 186 -15.26 10.59 10.22
CA LEU A 186 -16.61 10.06 10.32
C LEU A 186 -17.65 11.06 9.79
N LYS A 187 -17.56 12.34 10.17
CA LYS A 187 -18.47 13.39 9.67
C LYS A 187 -18.40 13.52 8.14
N ILE A 188 -17.21 13.42 7.55
CA ILE A 188 -17.06 13.41 6.08
C ILE A 188 -17.78 12.20 5.48
N LEU A 189 -17.61 11.00 6.04
CA LEU A 189 -18.27 9.79 5.55
C LEU A 189 -19.80 9.88 5.70
N GLU A 190 -20.30 10.39 6.84
CA GLU A 190 -21.74 10.61 7.07
C GLU A 190 -22.35 11.57 6.05
N ASN A 191 -21.65 12.67 5.71
CA ASN A 191 -22.10 13.60 4.66
C ASN A 191 -22.27 12.91 3.29
N PHE A 192 -21.51 11.84 3.04
CA PHE A 192 -21.66 11.01 1.86
C PHE A 192 -22.60 9.79 2.06
N LYS A 193 -23.30 9.71 3.20
CA LYS A 193 -24.15 8.58 3.56
C LYS A 193 -23.41 7.24 3.58
N ILE A 194 -22.20 7.25 4.08
CA ILE A 194 -21.33 6.07 4.24
C ILE A 194 -21.07 5.83 5.72
N GLU A 195 -21.16 4.59 6.12
CA GLU A 195 -20.79 4.10 7.44
C GLU A 195 -19.78 2.97 7.31
N ILE A 196 -18.80 2.93 8.22
CA ILE A 196 -17.81 1.87 8.24
C ILE A 196 -17.93 1.12 9.57
N THR A 197 -18.29 -0.16 9.50
CA THR A 197 -18.40 -1.05 10.65
C THR A 197 -17.81 -2.42 10.29
N ASP A 198 -17.13 -3.07 11.24
CA ASP A 198 -16.62 -4.43 11.10
C ASP A 198 -15.83 -4.70 9.80
N ASN A 199 -14.98 -3.74 9.40
CA ASN A 199 -14.24 -3.78 8.13
C ASN A 199 -15.16 -3.92 6.90
N ARG A 200 -16.31 -3.25 6.93
CA ARG A 200 -17.26 -3.15 5.82
C ARG A 200 -17.64 -1.69 5.58
N VAL A 201 -17.81 -1.36 4.31
CA VAL A 201 -18.36 -0.07 3.88
C VAL A 201 -19.87 -0.26 3.66
N ASN A 202 -20.66 0.36 4.52
CA ASN A 202 -22.11 0.34 4.45
C ASN A 202 -22.62 1.63 3.80
N LEU A 203 -23.55 1.51 2.87
CA LEU A 203 -24.16 2.65 2.20
C LEU A 203 -25.53 2.91 2.81
N LYS A 204 -25.76 4.11 3.34
CA LYS A 204 -27.07 4.54 3.86
C LYS A 204 -27.91 5.11 2.70
N ILE A 205 -28.53 4.21 1.94
CA ILE A 205 -29.29 4.54 0.74
C ILE A 205 -30.74 4.10 0.95
N ASP A 206 -31.68 5.01 0.75
CA ASP A 206 -33.11 4.71 0.69
C ASP A 206 -33.41 4.21 -0.74
N LEU A 207 -33.43 2.92 -0.93
CA LEU A 207 -33.73 2.26 -2.19
C LEU A 207 -35.05 1.49 -2.08
N SER A 208 -35.74 1.29 -3.21
CA SER A 208 -36.87 0.37 -3.27
C SER A 208 -36.40 -1.07 -3.02
N ASP A 209 -37.31 -1.93 -2.52
CA ASP A 209 -36.97 -3.33 -2.27
C ASP A 209 -36.46 -4.04 -3.53
N GLU A 210 -36.98 -3.70 -4.71
CA GLU A 210 -36.51 -4.20 -6.01
C GLU A 210 -35.09 -3.76 -6.33
N ASP A 211 -34.74 -2.51 -6.05
CA ASP A 211 -33.38 -1.98 -6.23
C ASP A 211 -32.42 -2.60 -5.24
N ILE A 212 -32.83 -2.84 -3.99
CA ILE A 212 -32.04 -3.55 -2.98
C ILE A 212 -31.76 -4.98 -3.41
N GLU A 213 -32.78 -5.69 -3.93
CA GLU A 213 -32.61 -7.06 -4.41
C GLU A 213 -31.73 -7.15 -5.66
N PHE A 214 -31.88 -6.23 -6.60
CA PHE A 214 -31.01 -6.13 -7.78
C PHE A 214 -29.55 -5.83 -7.38
N LEU A 215 -29.39 -4.91 -6.46
CA LEU A 215 -28.05 -4.56 -5.99
C LEU A 215 -27.51 -5.63 -5.06
N LYS A 216 -28.34 -6.49 -4.34
CA LYS A 216 -27.83 -7.36 -3.26
C LYS A 216 -26.36 -7.04 -2.98
N ILE A 217 -26.23 -5.77 -2.51
CA ILE A 217 -24.97 -5.02 -2.48
C ILE A 217 -24.04 -5.60 -1.40
N HIS A 218 -24.60 -6.48 -0.59
CA HIS A 218 -23.77 -7.34 0.24
C HIS A 218 -23.47 -8.59 -0.57
N PRO A 219 -22.29 -8.64 -1.24
CA PRO A 219 -21.84 -9.92 -1.72
C PRO A 219 -21.82 -10.83 -0.48
N GLU A 220 -22.46 -11.97 -0.57
CA GLU A 220 -22.39 -13.03 0.45
C GLU A 220 -20.92 -13.30 0.84
N ASN A 221 -20.00 -12.89 0.01
CA ASN A 221 -18.55 -13.00 0.11
C ASN A 221 -17.82 -11.65 0.18
N TYR A 222 -18.31 -10.68 0.97
CA TYR A 222 -17.56 -9.44 1.21
C TYR A 222 -16.29 -9.75 2.01
N THR A 223 -15.15 -9.54 1.40
CA THR A 223 -13.84 -9.89 1.96
C THR A 223 -13.08 -8.64 2.38
N ILE A 224 -12.01 -8.80 3.15
CA ILE A 224 -11.08 -7.72 3.50
C ILE A 224 -10.47 -7.05 2.25
N ILE A 225 -10.42 -7.74 1.12
CA ILE A 225 -9.96 -7.17 -0.16
C ILE A 225 -10.96 -6.14 -0.68
N ASN A 226 -12.26 -6.45 -0.58
CA ASN A 226 -13.33 -5.52 -0.94
C ASN A 226 -13.24 -4.27 -0.09
N PHE A 227 -13.12 -4.44 1.22
CA PHE A 227 -12.98 -3.35 2.17
C PHE A 227 -11.83 -2.41 1.81
N TYR A 228 -10.60 -2.92 1.66
CA TYR A 228 -9.45 -2.06 1.32
C TYR A 228 -9.57 -1.42 -0.06
N SER A 229 -10.24 -2.08 -1.02
CA SER A 229 -10.46 -1.51 -2.35
C SER A 229 -11.43 -0.33 -2.30
N GLU A 230 -12.51 -0.47 -1.54
CA GLU A 230 -13.50 0.60 -1.33
C GLU A 230 -12.90 1.75 -0.50
N LEU A 231 -12.13 1.47 0.54
CA LEU A 231 -11.40 2.51 1.28
C LEU A 231 -10.47 3.33 0.38
N LEU A 232 -9.75 2.68 -0.52
CA LEU A 232 -8.87 3.38 -1.45
C LEU A 232 -9.66 4.24 -2.45
N LEU A 233 -10.84 3.79 -2.87
CA LEU A 233 -11.73 4.56 -3.73
C LEU A 233 -12.25 5.80 -3.00
N ILE A 234 -12.72 5.64 -1.76
CA ILE A 234 -13.20 6.74 -0.92
C ILE A 234 -12.09 7.79 -0.72
N LEU A 235 -10.89 7.35 -0.33
CA LEU A 235 -9.74 8.25 -0.13
C LEU A 235 -9.41 9.06 -1.38
N ARG A 236 -9.39 8.42 -2.56
CA ARG A 236 -9.13 9.11 -3.82
C ARG A 236 -10.20 10.14 -4.16
N PHE A 237 -11.45 9.81 -3.90
CA PHE A 237 -12.56 10.72 -4.14
C PHE A 237 -12.47 11.97 -3.26
N ILE A 238 -12.23 11.79 -1.94
CA ILE A 238 -12.07 12.90 -0.99
C ILE A 238 -10.92 13.81 -1.43
N ARG A 239 -9.76 13.23 -1.74
CA ARG A 239 -8.58 13.96 -2.22
C ARG A 239 -8.86 14.79 -3.48
N ASN A 240 -9.55 14.22 -4.45
CA ASN A 240 -9.89 14.90 -5.69
C ASN A 240 -10.84 16.09 -5.46
N LYS A 241 -11.79 15.95 -4.54
CA LYS A 241 -12.68 17.05 -4.14
C LYS A 241 -11.92 18.17 -3.46
N GLU A 242 -11.04 17.88 -2.50
CA GLU A 242 -10.20 18.88 -1.84
C GLU A 242 -9.32 19.64 -2.84
N ALA A 243 -8.67 18.92 -3.77
CA ALA A 243 -7.86 19.53 -4.81
C ALA A 243 -8.65 20.46 -5.76
N ASN A 244 -9.90 20.14 -6.04
CA ASN A 244 -10.79 20.97 -6.87
C ASN A 244 -11.34 22.19 -6.11
N THR A 245 -11.47 22.10 -4.78
CA THR A 245 -11.91 23.24 -3.95
C THR A 245 -10.81 24.30 -3.81
N ILE A 246 -9.54 23.90 -3.76
CA ILE A 246 -8.38 24.81 -3.66
C ILE A 246 -8.13 25.56 -4.99
N ARG A 247 -8.59 25.02 -6.13
CA ARG A 247 -8.40 25.63 -7.46
C ARG A 247 -9.48 26.62 -7.87
N ARG A 248 -10.53 26.76 -7.08
CA ARG A 248 -11.59 27.76 -7.22
C ARG A 248 -11.39 28.92 -6.26
#